data_93583c4f79ffc8548a5e8b5193d5d783
#
_entry.id   93583c4f79ffc8548a5e8b5193d5d783
#
_cell.length_a   1.000
_cell.length_b   1.000
_cell.length_c   1.000
_cell.angle_alpha   90.00
_cell.angle_beta   90.00
_cell.angle_gamma   90.00
#
_symmetry.space_group_name_H-M   'P 1'
#
loop_
_entity.id
_entity.type
_entity.pdbx_description
1 polymer ?
#
loop_
_entity_poly.entity_id
_entity_poly.type
_entity_poly.pdbx_seq_one_letter_code
_entity_poly.pdbx_strand_id
1 'polypeptide(L)'
;CVAPQVVIFDLDITAAAPQVMTASGYGDLAAKIPGGADWIIADAAGVEPLDQHVWALVQSGVRDALSRPDDLRRGDPEAFSGLVEGLILSGLAMQVYDGTRPASGAEHYFSHIWELTHVGTDRCPTGTRSPSGPWPCWLSTRNSSIVT
;
A
#
# COMPACT_ATOMS: atom_id res chain seq x y z
N CYS A 1 3.25 -8.90 -17.30
CA CYS A 1 3.31 -7.47 -17.65
C CYS A 1 4.76 -7.06 -17.80
N VAL A 2 5.05 -6.17 -18.77
CA VAL A 2 6.39 -5.60 -18.92
C VAL A 2 6.47 -4.36 -18.04
N ALA A 3 7.54 -4.27 -17.25
CA ALA A 3 7.79 -3.11 -16.41
C ALA A 3 8.02 -1.85 -17.24
N PRO A 4 7.58 -0.67 -16.77
CA PRO A 4 7.87 0.59 -17.42
C PRO A 4 9.39 0.87 -17.37
N GLN A 5 9.94 1.40 -18.47
CA GLN A 5 11.35 1.78 -18.52
C GLN A 5 11.63 3.08 -17.74
N VAL A 6 10.63 3.93 -17.63
CA VAL A 6 10.68 5.22 -16.90
C VAL A 6 9.35 5.44 -16.20
N VAL A 7 9.41 5.85 -14.96
CA VAL A 7 8.26 6.31 -14.17
C VAL A 7 8.51 7.76 -13.79
N ILE A 8 7.59 8.66 -14.13
CA ILE A 8 7.66 10.07 -13.77
C ILE A 8 6.50 10.37 -12.83
N PHE A 9 6.81 10.90 -11.65
CA PHE A 9 5.83 11.39 -10.70
C PHE A 9 5.89 12.90 -10.60
N ASP A 10 4.77 13.53 -10.89
CA ASP A 10 4.56 14.96 -10.60
C ASP A 10 3.92 15.06 -9.21
N LEU A 11 4.66 15.64 -8.26
CA LEU A 11 4.21 15.75 -6.87
C LEU A 11 3.06 16.74 -6.70
N ASP A 12 2.99 17.80 -7.53
CA ASP A 12 1.91 18.77 -7.47
C ASP A 12 0.59 18.15 -7.94
N ILE A 13 0.63 17.37 -9.02
CA ILE A 13 -0.54 16.61 -9.51
C ILE A 13 -0.95 15.56 -8.47
N THR A 14 0.02 14.86 -7.88
CA THR A 14 -0.24 13.82 -6.89
C THR A 14 -0.86 14.41 -5.61
N ALA A 15 -0.36 15.54 -5.13
CA ALA A 15 -0.90 16.22 -3.96
C ALA A 15 -2.29 16.83 -4.21
N ALA A 16 -2.60 17.22 -5.44
CA ALA A 16 -3.91 17.70 -5.83
C ALA A 16 -4.96 16.60 -6.05
N ALA A 17 -4.55 15.32 -6.03
CA ALA A 17 -5.47 14.20 -6.19
C ALA A 17 -6.47 14.11 -5.01
N PRO A 18 -7.66 13.52 -5.23
CA PRO A 18 -8.61 13.31 -4.15
C PRO A 18 -8.00 12.56 -2.96
N GLN A 19 -8.26 13.01 -1.74
CA GLN A 19 -7.68 12.41 -0.52
C GLN A 19 -7.92 10.91 -0.38
N VAL A 20 -8.99 10.38 -0.96
CA VAL A 20 -9.24 8.93 -1.00
C VAL A 20 -8.14 8.18 -1.75
N MET A 21 -7.53 8.76 -2.76
CA MET A 21 -6.41 8.15 -3.50
C MET A 21 -5.13 8.15 -2.66
N THR A 22 -4.85 9.25 -1.96
CA THR A 22 -3.74 9.33 -1.00
C THR A 22 -3.90 8.30 0.12
N ALA A 23 -5.12 8.18 0.68
CA ALA A 23 -5.42 7.19 1.70
C ALA A 23 -5.26 5.76 1.18
N SER A 24 -5.62 5.49 -0.08
CA SER A 24 -5.41 4.17 -0.70
C SER A 24 -3.93 3.85 -0.87
N GLY A 25 -3.12 4.79 -1.36
CA GLY A 25 -1.66 4.61 -1.47
C GLY A 25 -1.00 4.42 -0.11
N TYR A 26 -1.42 5.18 0.89
CA TYR A 26 -0.94 5.02 2.27
C TYR A 26 -1.31 3.64 2.84
N GLY A 27 -2.54 3.18 2.62
CA GLY A 27 -3.00 1.87 3.02
C GLY A 27 -2.24 0.74 2.32
N ASP A 28 -2.01 0.87 1.01
CA ASP A 28 -1.22 -0.09 0.24
C ASP A 28 0.23 -0.17 0.76
N LEU A 29 0.85 0.97 1.06
CA LEU A 29 2.19 0.97 1.65
C LEU A 29 2.19 0.36 3.07
N ALA A 30 1.17 0.63 3.89
CA ALA A 30 1.04 0.05 5.23
C ALA A 30 0.88 -1.48 5.19
N ALA A 31 0.26 -2.03 4.15
CA ALA A 31 0.12 -3.47 3.93
C ALA A 31 1.46 -4.20 3.77
N LYS A 32 2.53 -3.49 3.40
CA LYS A 32 3.87 -4.08 3.30
C LYS A 32 4.42 -4.56 4.66
N ILE A 33 3.94 -4.00 5.76
CA ILE A 33 4.32 -4.44 7.11
C ILE A 33 3.81 -5.85 7.40
N PRO A 34 2.48 -6.11 7.38
CA PRO A 34 1.98 -7.47 7.57
C PRO A 34 2.41 -8.43 6.46
N GLY A 35 2.49 -7.98 5.20
CA GLY A 35 2.98 -8.80 4.09
C GLY A 35 4.43 -9.24 4.26
N GLY A 36 5.29 -8.35 4.73
CA GLY A 36 6.68 -8.67 5.05
C GLY A 36 6.82 -9.62 6.24
N ALA A 37 5.99 -9.49 7.26
CA ALA A 37 5.94 -10.42 8.40
C ALA A 37 5.45 -11.82 7.97
N ASP A 38 4.44 -11.87 7.11
CA ASP A 38 3.91 -13.11 6.54
C ASP A 38 4.98 -13.86 5.72
N TRP A 39 5.82 -13.14 4.98
CA TRP A 39 6.92 -13.76 4.24
C TRP A 39 7.98 -14.37 5.16
N ILE A 40 8.32 -13.70 6.27
CA ILE A 40 9.22 -14.26 7.30
C ILE A 40 8.64 -15.55 7.90
N ILE A 41 7.33 -15.58 8.15
CA ILE A 41 6.64 -16.77 8.67
C ILE A 41 6.68 -17.90 7.63
N ALA A 42 6.45 -17.59 6.36
CA ALA A 42 6.48 -18.58 5.28
C ALA A 42 7.89 -19.19 5.10
N ASP A 43 8.95 -18.39 5.22
CA ASP A 43 10.33 -18.84 5.20
C ASP A 43 10.64 -19.74 6.39
N ALA A 44 10.28 -19.32 7.60
CA ALA A 44 10.46 -20.10 8.82
C ALA A 44 9.70 -21.44 8.79
N ALA A 45 8.57 -21.49 8.08
CA ALA A 45 7.79 -22.70 7.87
C ALA A 45 8.33 -23.59 6.74
N GLY A 46 9.36 -23.14 6.01
CA GLY A 46 9.95 -23.85 4.87
C GLY A 46 9.04 -23.90 3.63
N VAL A 47 8.05 -23.01 3.56
CA VAL A 47 7.08 -22.96 2.45
C VAL A 47 7.60 -22.11 1.30
N GLU A 48 8.19 -20.94 1.62
CA GLU A 48 8.66 -19.99 0.63
C GLU A 48 9.88 -19.24 1.16
N PRO A 49 11.06 -19.40 0.53
CA PRO A 49 12.29 -18.80 1.03
C PRO A 49 12.24 -17.27 0.94
N LEU A 50 12.74 -16.60 1.98
CA LEU A 50 12.84 -15.16 2.06
C LEU A 50 14.07 -14.66 1.29
N ASP A 51 13.84 -13.82 0.28
CA ASP A 51 14.93 -13.00 -0.28
C ASP A 51 15.14 -11.78 0.62
N GLN A 52 16.20 -11.82 1.43
CA GLN A 52 16.50 -10.75 2.40
C GLN A 52 16.79 -9.41 1.75
N HIS A 53 17.39 -9.38 0.55
CA HIS A 53 17.69 -8.13 -0.14
C HIS A 53 16.42 -7.47 -0.66
N VAL A 54 15.56 -8.25 -1.27
CA VAL A 54 14.27 -7.78 -1.79
C VAL A 54 13.34 -7.36 -0.65
N TRP A 55 13.31 -8.14 0.44
CA TRP A 55 12.55 -7.80 1.64
C TRP A 55 13.02 -6.47 2.25
N ALA A 56 14.34 -6.30 2.42
CA ALA A 56 14.90 -5.07 2.95
C ALA A 56 14.63 -3.86 2.05
N LEU A 57 14.64 -4.03 0.74
CA LEU A 57 14.32 -2.98 -0.23
C LEU A 57 12.93 -2.40 0.02
N VAL A 58 11.93 -3.25 0.27
CA VAL A 58 10.57 -2.81 0.58
C VAL A 58 10.48 -2.21 1.98
N GLN A 59 11.04 -2.88 2.99
CA GLN A 59 10.81 -2.53 4.40
C GLN A 59 11.61 -1.30 4.86
N SER A 60 12.72 -0.97 4.19
CA SER A 60 13.63 0.10 4.63
C SER A 60 12.99 1.49 4.72
N GLY A 61 12.10 1.83 3.79
CA GLY A 61 11.45 3.15 3.74
C GLY A 61 10.02 3.19 4.30
N VAL A 62 9.40 2.04 4.56
CA VAL A 62 7.98 1.98 4.93
C VAL A 62 7.67 2.75 6.20
N ARG A 63 8.48 2.59 7.25
CA ARG A 63 8.25 3.26 8.54
C ARG A 63 8.30 4.77 8.41
N ASP A 64 9.29 5.30 7.71
CA ASP A 64 9.49 6.74 7.55
C ASP A 64 8.39 7.35 6.68
N ALA A 65 8.04 6.68 5.58
CA ALA A 65 6.95 7.11 4.70
C ALA A 65 5.58 7.13 5.39
N LEU A 66 5.34 6.23 6.35
CA LEU A 66 4.10 6.17 7.12
C LEU A 66 4.09 7.03 8.38
N SER A 67 5.20 7.67 8.75
CA SER A 67 5.34 8.40 10.02
C SER A 67 4.60 9.74 10.05
N ARG A 68 4.24 10.31 8.88
CA ARG A 68 3.69 11.65 8.74
C ARG A 68 2.29 11.70 8.08
N PRO A 69 1.26 11.00 8.60
CA PRO A 69 -0.07 10.96 7.97
C PRO A 69 -0.78 12.32 7.95
N ASP A 70 -0.54 13.17 8.94
CA ASP A 70 -1.15 14.50 9.00
C ASP A 70 -0.52 15.47 7.98
N ASP A 71 0.77 15.28 7.66
CA ASP A 71 1.46 16.05 6.62
C ASP A 71 0.91 15.70 5.23
N LEU A 72 0.66 14.41 4.97
CA LEU A 72 -0.01 13.96 3.76
C LEU A 72 -1.41 14.59 3.62
N ARG A 73 -2.17 14.71 4.71
CA ARG A 73 -3.48 15.39 4.70
C ARG A 73 -3.38 16.87 4.38
N ARG A 74 -2.29 17.51 4.78
CA ARG A 74 -2.03 18.94 4.49
C ARG A 74 -1.45 19.19 3.12
N GLY A 75 -1.11 18.14 2.38
CA GLY A 75 -0.51 18.26 1.06
C GLY A 75 0.99 18.55 1.11
N ASP A 76 1.70 18.17 2.18
CA ASP A 76 3.13 18.41 2.33
C ASP A 76 3.93 17.64 1.26
N PRO A 77 4.77 18.32 0.45
CA PRO A 77 5.48 17.70 -0.65
C PRO A 77 6.50 16.64 -0.21
N GLU A 78 7.14 16.81 0.95
CA GLU A 78 8.12 15.82 1.44
C GLU A 78 7.42 14.54 1.89
N ALA A 79 6.26 14.66 2.54
CA ALA A 79 5.45 13.52 2.93
C ALA A 79 4.96 12.75 1.69
N PHE A 80 4.52 13.46 0.65
CA PHE A 80 4.15 12.84 -0.63
C PHE A 80 5.33 12.18 -1.33
N SER A 81 6.50 12.82 -1.33
CA SER A 81 7.72 12.22 -1.90
C SER A 81 8.05 10.89 -1.23
N GLY A 82 8.01 10.83 0.11
CA GLY A 82 8.25 9.60 0.87
C GLY A 82 7.24 8.50 0.57
N LEU A 83 5.94 8.85 0.48
CA LEU A 83 4.89 7.89 0.13
C LEU A 83 5.10 7.31 -1.28
N VAL A 84 5.35 8.18 -2.26
CA VAL A 84 5.57 7.79 -3.66
C VAL A 84 6.82 6.92 -3.79
N GLU A 85 7.91 7.30 -3.14
CA GLU A 85 9.16 6.53 -3.13
C GLU A 85 8.94 5.11 -2.57
N GLY A 86 8.25 4.98 -1.44
CA GLY A 86 7.91 3.68 -0.86
C GLY A 86 7.09 2.80 -1.80
N LEU A 87 6.11 3.37 -2.50
CA LEU A 87 5.30 2.66 -3.49
C LEU A 87 6.12 2.22 -4.71
N ILE A 88 7.02 3.09 -5.21
CA ILE A 88 7.93 2.75 -6.32
C ILE A 88 8.87 1.61 -5.92
N LEU A 89 9.51 1.70 -4.74
CA LEU A 89 10.40 0.66 -4.24
C LEU A 89 9.70 -0.69 -4.13
N SER A 90 8.45 -0.69 -3.66
CA SER A 90 7.62 -1.90 -3.63
C SER A 90 7.40 -2.49 -5.03
N GLY A 91 7.13 -1.64 -6.03
CA GLY A 91 7.00 -2.06 -7.43
C GLY A 91 8.30 -2.62 -8.04
N LEU A 92 9.43 -1.97 -7.75
CA LEU A 92 10.75 -2.43 -8.19
C LEU A 92 11.14 -3.76 -7.52
N ALA A 93 10.81 -3.93 -6.26
CA ALA A 93 11.05 -5.18 -5.53
C ALA A 93 10.31 -6.36 -6.18
N MET A 94 9.06 -6.17 -6.62
CA MET A 94 8.32 -7.18 -7.37
C MET A 94 9.00 -7.53 -8.70
N GLN A 95 9.60 -6.56 -9.39
CA GLN A 95 10.33 -6.82 -10.63
C GLN A 95 11.61 -7.61 -10.39
N VAL A 96 12.37 -7.25 -9.35
CA VAL A 96 13.62 -7.95 -8.99
C VAL A 96 13.35 -9.39 -8.57
N TYR A 97 12.27 -9.60 -7.82
CA TYR A 97 11.86 -10.92 -7.32
C TYR A 97 11.17 -11.79 -8.40
N ASP A 98 10.73 -11.17 -9.49
CA ASP A 98 9.88 -11.79 -10.54
C ASP A 98 8.58 -12.38 -9.97
N GLY A 99 7.96 -11.65 -9.00
CA GLY A 99 6.75 -12.09 -8.34
C GLY A 99 6.13 -11.01 -7.46
N THR A 100 4.94 -11.29 -6.92
CA THR A 100 4.17 -10.33 -6.11
C THR A 100 4.48 -10.38 -4.62
N ARG A 101 5.21 -11.39 -4.17
CA ARG A 101 5.48 -11.67 -2.74
C ARG A 101 6.06 -10.49 -1.98
N PRO A 102 6.99 -9.69 -2.53
CA PRO A 102 7.54 -8.53 -1.82
C PRO A 102 6.50 -7.47 -1.46
N ALA A 103 5.42 -7.38 -2.23
CA ALA A 103 4.40 -6.36 -2.07
C ALA A 103 3.06 -6.89 -1.53
N SER A 104 2.85 -8.21 -1.48
CA SER A 104 1.54 -8.83 -1.26
C SER A 104 1.69 -10.13 -0.49
N GLY A 105 1.09 -10.20 0.68
CA GLY A 105 1.00 -11.38 1.53
C GLY A 105 -0.43 -11.85 1.72
N ALA A 106 -0.72 -12.52 2.84
CA ALA A 106 -2.04 -13.03 3.18
C ALA A 106 -3.11 -11.92 3.29
N GLU A 107 -2.73 -10.70 3.68
CA GLU A 107 -3.62 -9.55 3.77
C GLU A 107 -4.28 -9.21 2.43
N HIS A 108 -3.58 -9.40 1.32
CA HIS A 108 -4.11 -9.20 -0.03
C HIS A 108 -5.20 -10.21 -0.39
N TYR A 109 -5.01 -11.48 -0.01
CA TYR A 109 -6.02 -12.51 -0.24
C TYR A 109 -7.31 -12.23 0.55
N PHE A 110 -7.20 -11.73 1.79
CA PHE A 110 -8.38 -11.32 2.55
C PHE A 110 -9.13 -10.19 1.85
N SER A 111 -8.42 -9.19 1.33
CA SER A 111 -9.03 -8.10 0.57
C SER A 111 -9.81 -8.61 -0.64
N HIS A 112 -9.19 -9.48 -1.44
CA HIS A 112 -9.85 -10.08 -2.61
C HIS A 112 -11.08 -10.92 -2.24
N ILE A 113 -11.01 -11.71 -1.15
CA ILE A 113 -12.17 -12.47 -0.67
C ILE A 113 -13.30 -11.52 -0.27
N TRP A 114 -13.01 -10.45 0.44
CA TRP A 114 -14.02 -9.46 0.84
C TRP A 114 -14.64 -8.74 -0.36
N GLU A 115 -13.85 -8.42 -1.38
CA GLU A 115 -14.36 -7.85 -2.62
C GLU A 115 -15.31 -8.82 -3.35
N LEU A 116 -14.90 -10.08 -3.47
CA LEU A 116 -15.69 -11.12 -4.12
C LEU A 116 -16.98 -11.45 -3.37
N THR A 117 -16.97 -11.40 -2.05
CA THR A 117 -18.13 -11.68 -1.20
C THR A 117 -18.95 -10.44 -0.88
N HIS A 118 -18.58 -9.28 -1.43
CA HIS A 118 -19.24 -8.00 -1.21
C HIS A 118 -19.32 -7.56 0.26
N VAL A 119 -18.44 -8.07 1.13
CA VAL A 119 -18.37 -7.67 2.53
C VAL A 119 -17.99 -6.19 2.62
N GLY A 120 -18.86 -5.39 3.22
CA GLY A 120 -18.62 -3.96 3.44
C GLY A 120 -18.95 -3.05 2.25
N THR A 121 -19.42 -3.58 1.12
CA THR A 121 -19.79 -2.77 -0.06
C THR A 121 -21.04 -1.93 0.18
N ASP A 122 -21.93 -2.33 1.09
CA ASP A 122 -23.18 -1.64 1.39
C ASP A 122 -22.98 -0.26 2.06
N ARG A 123 -21.77 0.05 2.49
CA ARG A 123 -21.43 1.32 3.14
C ARG A 123 -20.56 2.25 2.29
N CYS A 124 -20.13 1.83 1.12
CA CYS A 124 -19.41 2.66 0.18
C CYS A 124 -20.37 3.21 -0.86
N PRO A 125 -20.52 4.54 -0.98
CA PRO A 125 -21.25 5.12 -2.10
C PRO A 125 -20.69 4.58 -3.42
N THR A 126 -21.57 4.13 -4.30
CA THR A 126 -21.23 3.68 -5.65
C THR A 126 -20.46 4.80 -6.35
N GLY A 127 -19.17 4.68 -6.48
CA GLY A 127 -18.29 5.69 -7.08
C GLY A 127 -16.94 5.82 -6.38
N THR A 128 -16.79 5.34 -5.14
CA THR A 128 -15.53 5.36 -4.38
C THR A 128 -14.86 3.98 -4.32
N ARG A 129 -15.09 3.15 -5.34
CA ARG A 129 -14.29 1.93 -5.51
C ARG A 129 -12.86 2.36 -5.82
N SER A 130 -11.95 2.15 -4.87
CA SER A 130 -10.54 2.25 -5.18
C SER A 130 -10.19 1.11 -6.15
N PRO A 131 -9.73 1.41 -7.37
CA PRO A 131 -9.39 0.37 -8.36
C PRO A 131 -8.14 -0.42 -7.98
N SER A 132 -7.47 -0.08 -6.88
CA SER A 132 -6.12 -0.59 -6.56
C SER A 132 -5.79 -0.67 -5.08
N GLY A 133 -6.77 -0.50 -4.17
CA GLY A 133 -6.48 -0.56 -2.74
C GLY A 133 -7.00 -1.83 -2.08
N PRO A 134 -6.16 -2.59 -1.37
CA PRO A 134 -6.56 -3.80 -0.67
C PRO A 134 -7.42 -3.53 0.58
N TRP A 135 -7.71 -2.27 0.88
CA TRP A 135 -8.41 -1.89 2.10
C TRP A 135 -9.87 -1.55 1.85
N PRO A 136 -10.80 -2.15 2.59
CA PRO A 136 -12.20 -1.78 2.52
C PRO A 136 -12.39 -0.31 2.90
N CYS A 137 -13.27 0.37 2.20
CA CYS A 137 -13.64 1.78 2.39
C CYS A 137 -13.97 2.15 3.86
N TRP A 138 -14.37 1.20 4.71
CA TRP A 138 -14.67 1.48 6.11
C TRP A 138 -13.43 1.83 6.95
N LEU A 139 -12.21 1.46 6.54
CA LEU A 139 -10.98 1.88 7.21
C LEU A 139 -10.66 3.35 6.94
N SER A 140 -11.04 3.88 5.78
CA SER A 140 -10.83 5.29 5.44
C SER A 140 -11.85 6.21 6.11
N THR A 141 -13.05 5.71 6.46
CA THR A 141 -14.14 6.53 7.04
C THR A 141 -14.16 6.57 8.57
N ARG A 142 -13.44 5.66 9.26
CA ARG A 142 -13.43 5.65 10.74
C ARG A 142 -12.58 6.74 11.40
N ASN A 143 -11.74 7.43 10.63
CA ASN A 143 -10.86 8.45 11.21
C ASN A 143 -11.48 9.86 11.31
N SER A 144 -12.73 10.04 10.88
CA SER A 144 -13.43 11.31 11.02
C SER A 144 -14.29 11.42 12.29
N SER A 145 -14.35 10.38 13.15
CA SER A 145 -15.24 10.35 14.32
C SER A 145 -14.53 10.10 15.66
N ILE A 146 -13.19 10.16 15.71
CA ILE A 146 -12.44 10.07 16.97
C ILE A 146 -11.65 11.38 17.14
N VAL A 147 -12.35 12.49 17.19
CA VAL A 147 -11.90 13.72 17.86
C VAL A 147 -13.15 14.40 18.41
N THR A 148 -13.54 14.02 19.57
CA THR A 148 -14.19 14.84 20.60
C THR A 148 -13.67 14.40 21.94
#